data_7b363e73bdb39c4403fdd642dd6ee528
#
_entry.id   7b363e73bdb39c4403fdd642dd6ee528
#
_cell.length_a   1.000
_cell.length_b   1.000
_cell.length_c   1.000
_cell.angle_alpha   90.00
_cell.angle_beta   90.00
_cell.angle_gamma   90.00
#
_symmetry.space_group_name_H-M   'P 1'
#
loop_
_entity.id
_entity.type
_entity.pdbx_description
1 polymer ?
#
loop_
_entity_poly.entity_id
_entity_poly.type
_entity_poly.pdbx_seq_one_letter_code
_entity_poly.pdbx_strand_id
1 'polypeptide(L)'
;MNFGYTEEEEKYRKRLNEFLDEHMTEEIARQNWEDLGVGPEAREFSKKLYENGFLGLPWPKEYGGKGLSPTYDFILIDELGKRWGAHVPLDVGYTMTGHTILRRGSEEMKKEFIPRIIRGEIEFGLGYTEPNAGSDLGAMMMKAEDMGDYFLINGQKTFNTESHYADYHWLAARTELDPSKPKYKGISLFIVDQRAEGIDIRPMITMSDERTNEVYYDDVKVPKSRLVGEKNKGFYYIMEAIDSERNHVFVPARLWPIVDEMITYVKETSFQGKPLAADPDVQAKIAQMAIELEVAQMLADNARWLELNELPMTMEPEITKVMISELEQRMVDDAMQILGLYGQLDEKSKWTPLRGRIEWFYLHSFMPTIGAGTSEIGRNVIAQRGLGLPRG
;
A
#
# COMPACT_ATOMS: atom_id res chain seq x y z
N MET A 1 -5.14 15.16 -22.69
CA MET A 1 -4.45 14.90 -21.42
C MET A 1 -2.97 15.18 -21.60
N ASN A 2 -2.35 15.87 -20.65
CA ASN A 2 -0.91 16.04 -20.62
C ASN A 2 -0.42 15.38 -19.32
N PHE A 3 0.46 14.40 -19.44
CA PHE A 3 1.06 13.67 -18.31
C PHE A 3 2.51 14.12 -18.02
N GLY A 4 3.01 15.14 -18.73
CA GLY A 4 4.35 15.67 -18.52
C GLY A 4 4.43 16.56 -17.29
N TYR A 5 5.60 16.60 -16.68
CA TYR A 5 5.91 17.44 -15.53
C TYR A 5 6.27 18.88 -15.94
N THR A 6 6.02 19.83 -15.06
CA THR A 6 6.48 21.22 -15.17
C THR A 6 7.99 21.29 -14.92
N GLU A 7 8.62 22.43 -15.28
CA GLU A 7 10.05 22.65 -15.00
C GLU A 7 10.39 22.57 -13.50
N GLU A 8 9.47 22.97 -12.63
CA GLU A 8 9.66 22.92 -11.17
C GLU A 8 9.57 21.47 -10.65
N GLU A 9 8.64 20.69 -11.17
CA GLU A 9 8.47 19.27 -10.86
C GLU A 9 9.67 18.46 -11.37
N GLU A 10 10.21 18.76 -12.56
CA GLU A 10 11.44 18.12 -13.06
C GLU A 10 12.68 18.50 -12.23
N LYS A 11 12.79 19.74 -11.75
CA LYS A 11 13.86 20.13 -10.80
C LYS A 11 13.74 19.38 -9.47
N TYR A 12 12.51 19.23 -8.96
CA TYR A 12 12.26 18.44 -7.76
C TYR A 12 12.65 16.98 -7.99
N ARG A 13 12.21 16.36 -9.10
CA ARG A 13 12.52 15.00 -9.47
C ARG A 13 14.03 14.74 -9.54
N LYS A 14 14.77 15.64 -10.18
CA LYS A 14 16.23 15.56 -10.25
C LYS A 14 16.87 15.59 -8.86
N ARG A 15 16.47 16.54 -8.02
CA ARG A 15 16.96 16.68 -6.64
C ARG A 15 16.63 15.44 -5.78
N LEU A 16 15.41 14.89 -5.96
CA LEU A 16 15.00 13.67 -5.30
C LEU A 16 15.86 12.49 -5.75
N ASN A 17 16.13 12.33 -7.04
CA ASN A 17 16.97 11.25 -7.54
C ASN A 17 18.40 11.32 -6.98
N GLU A 18 18.99 12.52 -6.94
CA GLU A 18 20.32 12.74 -6.33
C GLU A 18 20.32 12.32 -4.85
N PHE A 19 19.27 12.67 -4.09
CA PHE A 19 19.11 12.26 -2.71
C PHE A 19 18.91 10.75 -2.55
N LEU A 20 18.08 10.12 -3.38
CA LEU A 20 17.81 8.69 -3.33
C LEU A 20 19.06 7.87 -3.69
N ASP A 21 19.84 8.31 -4.67
CA ASP A 21 21.10 7.64 -5.06
C ASP A 21 22.15 7.66 -3.92
N GLU A 22 22.12 8.68 -3.05
CA GLU A 22 23.01 8.79 -1.90
C GLU A 22 22.49 8.03 -0.66
N HIS A 23 21.17 8.03 -0.42
CA HIS A 23 20.60 7.62 0.87
C HIS A 23 19.75 6.36 0.83
N MET A 24 19.29 5.92 -0.36
CA MET A 24 18.54 4.67 -0.50
C MET A 24 19.52 3.49 -0.46
N THR A 25 19.73 2.95 0.73
CA THR A 25 20.62 1.80 0.93
C THR A 25 19.93 0.50 0.57
N GLU A 26 20.72 -0.55 0.35
CA GLU A 26 20.20 -1.88 0.12
C GLU A 26 19.39 -2.42 1.32
N GLU A 27 19.78 -2.04 2.54
CA GLU A 27 19.07 -2.41 3.77
C GLU A 27 17.66 -1.79 3.80
N ILE A 28 17.55 -0.51 3.42
CA ILE A 28 16.24 0.15 3.30
C ILE A 28 15.40 -0.51 2.21
N ALA A 29 15.99 -0.79 1.05
CA ALA A 29 15.31 -1.50 -0.04
C ALA A 29 14.85 -2.89 0.41
N ARG A 30 15.68 -3.63 1.17
CA ARG A 30 15.35 -4.95 1.72
C ARG A 30 14.18 -4.85 2.70
N GLN A 31 14.21 -3.94 3.66
CA GLN A 31 13.12 -3.72 4.61
C GLN A 31 11.82 -3.30 3.91
N ASN A 32 11.91 -2.58 2.77
CA ASN A 32 10.75 -2.22 1.99
C ASN A 32 9.98 -3.44 1.44
N TRP A 33 10.64 -4.52 1.07
CA TRP A 33 9.97 -5.71 0.53
C TRP A 33 9.82 -6.84 1.54
N GLU A 34 10.66 -6.95 2.58
CA GLU A 34 10.47 -7.93 3.66
C GLU A 34 9.39 -7.50 4.68
N ASP A 35 9.34 -6.21 5.02
CA ASP A 35 8.46 -5.64 6.06
C ASP A 35 7.46 -4.60 5.51
N LEU A 36 7.25 -4.57 4.19
CA LEU A 36 6.37 -3.62 3.49
C LEU A 36 6.65 -2.14 3.80
N GLY A 37 7.92 -1.80 3.99
CA GLY A 37 8.37 -0.42 4.15
C GLY A 37 8.15 0.18 5.53
N VAL A 38 7.91 -0.64 6.54
CA VAL A 38 7.83 -0.23 7.95
C VAL A 38 9.01 -0.74 8.76
N GLY A 39 9.19 -0.18 9.94
CA GLY A 39 10.28 -0.55 10.84
C GLY A 39 11.31 0.55 11.03
N PRO A 40 12.37 0.29 11.82
CA PRO A 40 13.28 1.34 12.28
C PRO A 40 14.01 2.09 11.17
N GLU A 41 14.57 1.38 10.19
CA GLU A 41 15.32 1.96 9.06
C GLU A 41 14.41 2.74 8.13
N ALA A 42 13.24 2.21 7.82
CA ALA A 42 12.22 2.86 7.01
C ALA A 42 11.72 4.15 7.67
N ARG A 43 11.48 4.11 8.98
CA ARG A 43 11.07 5.27 9.78
C ARG A 43 12.15 6.35 9.80
N GLU A 44 13.40 5.98 9.98
CA GLU A 44 14.52 6.92 9.94
C GLU A 44 14.71 7.52 8.54
N PHE A 45 14.53 6.73 7.50
CA PHE A 45 14.58 7.21 6.13
C PHE A 45 13.42 8.18 5.81
N SER A 46 12.22 7.91 6.31
CA SER A 46 11.05 8.81 6.19
C SER A 46 11.32 10.17 6.83
N LYS A 47 11.95 10.20 8.01
CA LYS A 47 12.38 11.44 8.66
C LYS A 47 13.39 12.20 7.80
N LYS A 48 14.39 11.53 7.24
CA LYS A 48 15.37 12.15 6.33
C LYS A 48 14.71 12.72 5.09
N LEU A 49 13.74 12.03 4.49
CA LEU A 49 12.96 12.55 3.36
C LEU A 49 12.20 13.84 3.74
N TYR A 50 11.57 13.85 4.90
CA TYR A 50 10.88 15.05 5.40
C TYR A 50 11.84 16.21 5.65
N GLU A 51 12.96 15.99 6.35
CA GLU A 51 13.97 17.01 6.68
C GLU A 51 14.61 17.63 5.44
N ASN A 52 14.74 16.85 4.35
CA ASN A 52 15.26 17.32 3.07
C ASN A 52 14.16 17.86 2.12
N GLY A 53 12.91 17.94 2.62
CA GLY A 53 11.80 18.55 1.91
C GLY A 53 11.26 17.71 0.75
N PHE A 54 11.25 16.38 0.89
CA PHE A 54 10.69 15.44 -0.06
C PHE A 54 9.38 14.80 0.39
N LEU A 55 8.99 14.95 1.67
CA LEU A 55 7.77 14.38 2.22
C LEU A 55 6.82 15.46 2.72
N GLY A 56 5.50 15.21 2.65
CA GLY A 56 4.46 16.12 3.13
C GLY A 56 4.21 17.34 2.24
N LEU A 57 4.64 17.35 0.99
CA LEU A 57 4.54 18.50 0.09
C LEU A 57 3.09 18.88 -0.25
N PRO A 58 2.17 17.96 -0.57
CA PRO A 58 0.78 18.31 -0.86
C PRO A 58 -0.05 18.66 0.38
N TRP A 59 0.41 18.27 1.56
CA TRP A 59 -0.37 18.41 2.78
C TRP A 59 -0.57 19.86 3.21
N PRO A 60 -1.66 20.20 3.96
CA PRO A 60 -1.96 21.57 4.35
C PRO A 60 -0.85 22.22 5.17
N LYS A 61 -0.57 23.48 4.88
CA LYS A 61 0.49 24.26 5.56
C LYS A 61 0.26 24.39 7.06
N GLU A 62 -0.99 24.47 7.50
CA GLU A 62 -1.38 24.60 8.92
C GLU A 62 -1.00 23.38 9.76
N TYR A 63 -0.79 22.22 9.13
CA TYR A 63 -0.34 20.98 9.79
C TYR A 63 1.10 20.58 9.43
N GLY A 64 1.87 21.50 8.82
CA GLY A 64 3.30 21.29 8.54
C GLY A 64 3.62 20.86 7.12
N GLY A 65 2.65 20.72 6.24
CA GLY A 65 2.85 20.49 4.80
C GLY A 65 3.24 21.76 4.04
N LYS A 66 3.26 21.70 2.71
CA LYS A 66 3.57 22.83 1.83
C LYS A 66 2.36 23.31 1.00
N GLY A 67 1.29 22.51 0.92
CA GLY A 67 0.11 22.81 0.12
C GLY A 67 0.41 22.86 -1.39
N LEU A 68 1.34 22.00 -1.85
CA LEU A 68 1.69 21.86 -3.26
C LEU A 68 0.78 20.85 -3.97
N SER A 69 0.98 20.65 -5.25
CA SER A 69 0.26 19.65 -6.04
C SER A 69 0.52 18.23 -5.54
N PRO A 70 -0.47 17.31 -5.56
CA PRO A 70 -0.23 15.88 -5.35
C PRO A 70 0.78 15.25 -6.29
N THR A 71 1.09 15.88 -7.43
CA THR A 71 2.14 15.45 -8.37
C THR A 71 3.47 15.19 -7.68
N TYR A 72 3.81 15.95 -6.64
CA TYR A 72 5.07 15.77 -5.90
C TYR A 72 5.14 14.41 -5.18
N ASP A 73 4.02 13.95 -4.62
CA ASP A 73 3.94 12.61 -4.02
C ASP A 73 3.99 11.52 -5.09
N PHE A 74 3.34 11.71 -6.24
CA PHE A 74 3.42 10.76 -7.35
C PHE A 74 4.85 10.62 -7.89
N ILE A 75 5.61 11.72 -8.02
CA ILE A 75 7.02 11.67 -8.39
C ILE A 75 7.82 10.90 -7.32
N LEU A 76 7.60 11.19 -6.04
CA LEU A 76 8.28 10.50 -4.93
C LEU A 76 8.06 8.99 -5.00
N ILE A 77 6.81 8.56 -5.14
CA ILE A 77 6.43 7.14 -5.20
C ILE A 77 7.07 6.45 -6.40
N ASP A 78 7.02 7.07 -7.58
CA ASP A 78 7.58 6.48 -8.80
C ASP A 78 9.11 6.35 -8.71
N GLU A 79 9.81 7.36 -8.20
CA GLU A 79 11.27 7.30 -8.08
C GLU A 79 11.74 6.34 -6.98
N LEU A 80 10.98 6.19 -5.90
CA LEU A 80 11.19 5.15 -4.89
C LEU A 80 10.95 3.75 -5.47
N GLY A 81 9.85 3.58 -6.22
CA GLY A 81 9.48 2.31 -6.85
C GLY A 81 10.59 1.77 -7.73
N LYS A 82 11.21 2.62 -8.55
CA LYS A 82 12.35 2.27 -9.42
C LYS A 82 13.60 1.81 -8.67
N ARG A 83 13.65 1.98 -7.35
CA ARG A 83 14.78 1.62 -6.48
C ARG A 83 14.41 0.56 -5.44
N TRP A 84 13.41 -0.26 -5.70
CA TRP A 84 12.90 -1.24 -4.75
C TRP A 84 12.35 -0.64 -3.44
N GLY A 85 12.04 0.66 -3.42
CA GLY A 85 11.61 1.41 -2.25
C GLY A 85 10.15 1.89 -2.29
N ALA A 86 9.27 1.20 -3.01
CA ALA A 86 7.92 1.70 -3.31
C ALA A 86 7.04 1.95 -2.07
N HIS A 87 7.23 1.21 -0.99
CA HIS A 87 6.40 1.33 0.21
C HIS A 87 6.98 2.31 1.25
N VAL A 88 8.26 2.64 1.18
CA VAL A 88 8.87 3.63 2.09
C VAL A 88 8.76 5.02 1.48
N PRO A 89 8.29 6.02 2.16
CA PRO A 89 7.72 6.18 3.51
C PRO A 89 6.19 6.13 3.53
N LEU A 90 5.59 5.41 2.64
CA LEU A 90 4.17 5.51 2.30
C LEU A 90 3.37 4.42 3.03
N ASP A 91 3.56 4.32 4.34
CA ASP A 91 2.78 3.48 5.22
C ASP A 91 1.28 3.83 5.21
N VAL A 92 0.48 3.02 5.89
CA VAL A 92 -0.97 3.24 6.07
C VAL A 92 -1.27 4.63 6.64
N GLY A 93 -0.37 5.17 7.47
CA GLY A 93 -0.49 6.50 8.05
C GLY A 93 -0.52 7.59 6.98
N TYR A 94 0.44 7.56 6.06
CA TYR A 94 0.58 8.56 5.02
C TYR A 94 -0.44 8.38 3.88
N THR A 95 -0.60 7.18 3.36
CA THR A 95 -1.40 6.92 2.16
C THR A 95 -2.91 6.89 2.41
N MET A 96 -3.35 6.53 3.62
CA MET A 96 -4.76 6.27 3.93
C MET A 96 -5.28 7.06 5.14
N THR A 97 -4.66 6.85 6.32
CA THR A 97 -5.17 7.34 7.61
C THR A 97 -5.15 8.86 7.66
N GLY A 98 -4.06 9.47 7.29
CA GLY A 98 -3.87 10.91 7.35
C GLY A 98 -4.85 11.66 6.45
N HIS A 99 -5.08 11.19 5.23
CA HIS A 99 -6.08 11.76 4.32
C HIS A 99 -7.50 11.67 4.91
N THR A 100 -7.83 10.57 5.57
CA THR A 100 -9.13 10.41 6.23
C THR A 100 -9.25 11.31 7.44
N ILE A 101 -8.19 11.47 8.26
CA ILE A 101 -8.16 12.42 9.38
C ILE A 101 -8.35 13.85 8.88
N LEU A 102 -7.69 14.25 7.81
CA LEU A 102 -7.88 15.60 7.22
C LEU A 102 -9.32 15.87 6.80
N ARG A 103 -10.00 14.88 6.23
CA ARG A 103 -11.39 15.03 5.75
C ARG A 103 -12.43 14.88 6.86
N ARG A 104 -12.20 14.01 7.84
CA ARG A 104 -13.23 13.54 8.80
C ARG A 104 -12.85 13.70 10.27
N GLY A 105 -11.58 13.86 10.60
CA GLY A 105 -11.10 14.02 11.97
C GLY A 105 -11.47 15.35 12.58
N SER A 106 -11.52 15.40 13.93
CA SER A 106 -11.65 16.66 14.65
C SER A 106 -10.38 17.53 14.49
N GLU A 107 -10.50 18.81 14.81
CA GLU A 107 -9.34 19.71 14.75
C GLU A 107 -8.21 19.29 15.71
N GLU A 108 -8.57 18.72 16.85
CA GLU A 108 -7.62 18.16 17.82
C GLU A 108 -6.87 16.97 17.20
N MET A 109 -7.60 16.03 16.54
CA MET A 109 -6.98 14.91 15.83
C MET A 109 -6.03 15.40 14.72
N LYS A 110 -6.47 16.34 13.89
CA LYS A 110 -5.63 16.87 12.82
C LYS A 110 -4.33 17.46 13.36
N LYS A 111 -4.40 18.28 14.40
CA LYS A 111 -3.22 18.90 15.03
C LYS A 111 -2.31 17.88 15.73
N GLU A 112 -2.86 16.80 16.27
CA GLU A 112 -2.10 15.76 16.94
C GLU A 112 -1.40 14.82 15.96
N PHE A 113 -2.13 14.32 14.96
CA PHE A 113 -1.65 13.22 14.12
C PHE A 113 -0.98 13.69 12.82
N ILE A 114 -1.55 14.66 12.11
CA ILE A 114 -1.06 15.03 10.77
C ILE A 114 0.41 15.47 10.79
N PRO A 115 0.87 16.37 11.68
CA PRO A 115 2.28 16.74 11.71
C PRO A 115 3.23 15.57 11.99
N ARG A 116 2.79 14.60 12.77
CA ARG A 116 3.59 13.42 13.13
C ARG A 116 3.67 12.41 11.99
N ILE A 117 2.55 12.21 11.25
CA ILE A 117 2.50 11.36 10.06
C ILE A 117 3.46 11.89 8.99
N ILE A 118 3.34 13.16 8.60
CA ILE A 118 4.17 13.73 7.53
C ILE A 118 5.65 13.83 7.88
N ARG A 119 6.01 13.76 9.17
CA ARG A 119 7.41 13.70 9.64
C ARG A 119 7.94 12.28 9.82
N GLY A 120 7.14 11.26 9.52
CA GLY A 120 7.53 9.86 9.74
C GLY A 120 7.78 9.52 11.21
N GLU A 121 7.10 10.20 12.15
CA GLU A 121 7.27 9.98 13.60
C GLU A 121 6.41 8.85 14.15
N ILE A 122 5.30 8.55 13.48
CA ILE A 122 4.33 7.53 13.88
C ILE A 122 3.88 6.70 12.68
N GLU A 123 3.62 5.44 12.93
CA GLU A 123 3.12 4.45 11.98
C GLU A 123 1.76 3.91 12.43
N PHE A 124 0.93 3.49 11.47
CA PHE A 124 -0.39 2.93 11.71
C PHE A 124 -0.48 1.50 11.20
N GLY A 125 -1.01 0.61 12.02
CA GLY A 125 -1.45 -0.72 11.58
C GLY A 125 -2.93 -0.72 11.20
N LEU A 126 -3.28 -1.44 10.13
CA LEU A 126 -4.65 -1.50 9.61
C LEU A 126 -5.45 -2.61 10.28
N GLY A 127 -6.55 -2.28 10.94
CA GLY A 127 -7.45 -3.22 11.62
C GLY A 127 -8.84 -3.29 10.98
N TYR A 128 -8.96 -3.88 9.77
CA TYR A 128 -10.25 -4.04 9.08
C TYR A 128 -10.75 -5.48 9.09
N THR A 129 -9.96 -6.38 8.53
CA THR A 129 -10.32 -7.77 8.27
C THR A 129 -10.50 -8.58 9.55
N GLU A 130 -11.51 -9.44 9.58
CA GLU A 130 -11.74 -10.44 10.62
C GLU A 130 -11.68 -11.85 10.02
N PRO A 131 -11.47 -12.91 10.83
CA PRO A 131 -11.42 -14.27 10.31
C PRO A 131 -12.61 -14.66 9.42
N ASN A 132 -13.78 -14.07 9.66
CA ASN A 132 -15.01 -14.34 8.91
C ASN A 132 -15.51 -13.15 8.07
N ALA A 133 -14.73 -12.07 7.94
CA ALA A 133 -15.12 -10.86 7.22
C ALA A 133 -13.93 -10.25 6.46
N GLY A 134 -13.64 -10.78 5.27
CA GLY A 134 -12.66 -10.26 4.33
C GLY A 134 -13.33 -9.42 3.23
N SER A 135 -13.59 -10.01 2.05
CA SER A 135 -14.28 -9.31 0.93
C SER A 135 -15.66 -8.79 1.32
N ASP A 136 -16.37 -9.49 2.22
CA ASP A 136 -17.58 -9.00 2.85
C ASP A 136 -17.28 -8.23 4.13
N LEU A 137 -16.54 -7.13 3.99
CA LEU A 137 -16.09 -6.31 5.11
C LEU A 137 -17.26 -5.79 5.98
N GLY A 138 -18.42 -5.56 5.37
CA GLY A 138 -19.64 -5.17 6.07
C GLY A 138 -20.15 -6.20 7.08
N ALA A 139 -19.68 -7.45 7.00
CA ALA A 139 -20.07 -8.53 7.93
C ALA A 139 -19.21 -8.58 9.21
N MET A 140 -18.25 -7.65 9.41
CA MET A 140 -17.42 -7.62 10.63
C MET A 140 -18.27 -7.58 11.89
N MET A 141 -17.78 -8.25 12.93
CA MET A 141 -18.51 -8.46 14.19
C MET A 141 -17.79 -7.93 15.44
N MET A 142 -16.53 -7.48 15.32
CA MET A 142 -15.81 -6.84 16.40
C MET A 142 -16.63 -5.71 17.01
N LYS A 143 -16.82 -5.70 18.32
CA LYS A 143 -17.71 -4.76 19.01
C LYS A 143 -16.96 -3.56 19.56
N ALA A 144 -17.60 -2.39 19.52
CA ALA A 144 -17.21 -1.19 20.24
C ALA A 144 -18.42 -0.65 21.01
N GLU A 145 -18.53 -1.02 22.28
CA GLU A 145 -19.64 -0.62 23.17
C GLU A 145 -19.42 0.79 23.72
N ASP A 146 -20.43 1.66 23.59
CA ASP A 146 -20.37 3.06 24.06
C ASP A 146 -20.63 3.10 25.58
N MET A 147 -19.57 3.36 26.35
CA MET A 147 -19.58 3.40 27.82
C MET A 147 -19.70 4.84 28.37
N GLY A 148 -20.05 5.81 27.54
CA GLY A 148 -20.17 7.21 27.93
C GLY A 148 -18.89 8.00 27.57
N ASP A 149 -17.83 7.88 28.31
CA ASP A 149 -16.57 8.63 28.08
C ASP A 149 -15.59 7.88 27.16
N TYR A 150 -15.77 6.57 26.97
CA TYR A 150 -14.93 5.72 26.15
C TYR A 150 -15.76 4.63 25.43
N PHE A 151 -15.15 4.00 24.45
CA PHE A 151 -15.66 2.75 23.87
C PHE A 151 -14.90 1.56 24.45
N LEU A 152 -15.61 0.50 24.78
CA LEU A 152 -15.04 -0.78 25.17
C LEU A 152 -15.00 -1.69 23.95
N ILE A 153 -13.78 -2.06 23.51
CA ILE A 153 -13.58 -2.78 22.27
C ILE A 153 -13.19 -4.23 22.57
N ASN A 154 -13.91 -5.16 21.94
CA ASN A 154 -13.70 -6.60 22.06
C ASN A 154 -13.79 -7.30 20.71
N GLY A 155 -12.82 -8.18 20.41
CA GLY A 155 -12.82 -8.99 19.20
C GLY A 155 -11.42 -9.29 18.67
N GLN A 156 -11.36 -9.71 17.41
CA GLN A 156 -10.14 -10.10 16.74
C GLN A 156 -10.08 -9.48 15.35
N LYS A 157 -8.89 -9.06 14.95
CA LYS A 157 -8.55 -8.71 13.58
C LYS A 157 -7.48 -9.66 13.05
N THR A 158 -7.44 -9.85 11.73
CA THR A 158 -6.45 -10.70 11.07
C THR A 158 -5.87 -10.01 9.84
N PHE A 159 -4.70 -10.45 9.41
CA PHE A 159 -3.92 -9.81 8.34
C PHE A 159 -3.61 -8.34 8.63
N ASN A 160 -3.30 -8.05 9.89
CA ASN A 160 -2.90 -6.72 10.35
C ASN A 160 -1.41 -6.51 10.06
N THR A 161 -1.09 -6.35 8.81
CA THR A 161 0.27 -6.03 8.38
C THR A 161 0.75 -4.75 9.06
N GLU A 162 2.05 -4.65 9.34
CA GLU A 162 2.69 -3.51 10.00
C GLU A 162 2.39 -3.37 11.51
N SER A 163 1.35 -4.01 12.05
CA SER A 163 0.93 -3.82 13.46
C SER A 163 2.03 -4.02 14.50
N HIS A 164 3.04 -4.84 14.24
CA HIS A 164 4.13 -5.07 15.19
C HIS A 164 5.13 -3.91 15.29
N TYR A 165 5.12 -2.96 14.35
CA TYR A 165 5.90 -1.72 14.37
C TYR A 165 5.05 -0.47 14.62
N ALA A 166 3.72 -0.56 14.41
CA ALA A 166 2.81 0.57 14.49
C ALA A 166 2.73 1.19 15.90
N ASP A 167 2.48 2.48 15.99
CA ASP A 167 2.16 3.18 17.22
C ASP A 167 0.66 3.16 17.51
N TYR A 168 -0.14 3.14 16.44
CA TYR A 168 -1.60 3.16 16.52
C TYR A 168 -2.23 2.15 15.56
N HIS A 169 -3.38 1.62 15.96
CA HIS A 169 -4.26 0.89 15.06
C HIS A 169 -5.33 1.82 14.46
N TRP A 170 -5.45 1.78 13.14
CA TRP A 170 -6.58 2.32 12.39
C TRP A 170 -7.67 1.25 12.35
N LEU A 171 -8.56 1.29 13.35
CA LEU A 171 -9.43 0.17 13.69
C LEU A 171 -10.88 0.41 13.27
N ALA A 172 -11.45 -0.53 12.52
CA ALA A 172 -12.88 -0.60 12.26
C ALA A 172 -13.56 -1.54 13.25
N ALA A 173 -14.62 -1.06 13.91
CA ALA A 173 -15.42 -1.88 14.82
C ALA A 173 -16.90 -1.50 14.76
N ARG A 174 -17.76 -2.42 15.19
CA ARG A 174 -19.20 -2.29 15.17
C ARG A 174 -19.71 -1.58 16.42
N THR A 175 -20.26 -0.39 16.24
CA THR A 175 -20.89 0.41 17.30
C THR A 175 -22.39 0.24 17.35
N GLU A 176 -23.02 -0.35 16.33
CA GLU A 176 -24.44 -0.66 16.27
C GLU A 176 -24.67 -1.93 15.44
N LEU A 177 -25.50 -2.83 15.93
CA LEU A 177 -25.99 -3.99 15.20
C LEU A 177 -27.52 -3.94 15.15
N ASP A 178 -28.06 -3.55 14.00
CA ASP A 178 -29.50 -3.52 13.75
C ASP A 178 -29.81 -4.42 12.53
N PRO A 179 -30.44 -5.59 12.74
CA PRO A 179 -30.75 -6.52 11.65
C PRO A 179 -31.69 -5.96 10.58
N SER A 180 -32.40 -4.87 10.87
CA SER A 180 -33.28 -4.20 9.91
C SER A 180 -32.52 -3.28 8.93
N LYS A 181 -31.27 -2.97 9.24
CA LYS A 181 -30.39 -2.10 8.43
C LYS A 181 -29.41 -2.93 7.60
N PRO A 182 -28.93 -2.39 6.47
CA PRO A 182 -27.82 -3.01 5.75
C PRO A 182 -26.61 -3.25 6.65
N LYS A 183 -25.97 -4.42 6.53
CA LYS A 183 -24.88 -4.89 7.38
C LYS A 183 -23.65 -3.96 7.48
N TYR A 184 -23.42 -3.13 6.45
CA TYR A 184 -22.32 -2.14 6.45
C TYR A 184 -22.63 -0.89 7.30
N LYS A 185 -23.88 -0.70 7.74
CA LYS A 185 -24.22 0.34 8.71
C LYS A 185 -23.87 -0.09 10.14
N GLY A 186 -23.59 0.87 11.00
CA GLY A 186 -23.21 0.60 12.38
C GLY A 186 -21.73 0.30 12.60
N ILE A 187 -20.89 0.49 11.58
CA ILE A 187 -19.44 0.42 11.68
C ILE A 187 -18.88 1.82 11.92
N SER A 188 -17.92 1.94 12.83
CA SER A 188 -17.20 3.16 13.16
C SER A 188 -15.69 2.94 13.04
N LEU A 189 -14.92 4.03 12.88
CA LEU A 189 -13.47 4.00 12.83
C LEU A 189 -12.88 4.63 14.08
N PHE A 190 -11.79 4.05 14.55
CA PHE A 190 -11.09 4.47 15.76
C PHE A 190 -9.58 4.55 15.53
N ILE A 191 -8.92 5.48 16.20
CA ILE A 191 -7.48 5.48 16.41
C ILE A 191 -7.22 4.86 17.78
N VAL A 192 -6.60 3.68 17.80
CA VAL A 192 -6.34 2.94 19.04
C VAL A 192 -4.84 2.93 19.30
N ASP A 193 -4.42 3.40 20.49
CA ASP A 193 -3.01 3.25 20.91
C ASP A 193 -2.70 1.75 21.05
N GLN A 194 -1.69 1.31 20.31
CA GLN A 194 -1.34 -0.11 20.25
C GLN A 194 -0.77 -0.66 21.57
N ARG A 195 -0.36 0.23 22.48
CA ARG A 195 0.12 -0.10 23.83
C ARG A 195 -1.02 -0.16 24.87
N ALA A 196 -2.28 0.03 24.45
CA ALA A 196 -3.41 -0.06 25.36
C ALA A 196 -3.48 -1.46 25.98
N GLU A 197 -3.86 -1.50 27.27
CA GLU A 197 -4.09 -2.76 27.96
C GLU A 197 -5.19 -3.59 27.25
N GLY A 198 -4.98 -4.89 27.13
CA GLY A 198 -5.91 -5.82 26.48
C GLY A 198 -5.61 -6.05 24.98
N ILE A 199 -4.56 -5.48 24.41
CA ILE A 199 -4.13 -5.77 23.03
C ILE A 199 -3.05 -6.85 23.06
N ASP A 200 -3.27 -7.92 22.26
CA ASP A 200 -2.30 -9.01 22.04
C ASP A 200 -2.06 -9.19 20.54
N ILE A 201 -0.80 -9.01 20.09
CA ILE A 201 -0.38 -9.06 18.69
C ILE A 201 0.41 -10.33 18.45
N ARG A 202 -0.12 -11.20 17.60
CA ARG A 202 0.49 -12.48 17.27
C ARG A 202 0.96 -12.52 15.82
N PRO A 203 2.21 -12.96 15.56
CA PRO A 203 2.71 -13.04 14.20
C PRO A 203 2.01 -14.13 13.40
N MET A 204 1.75 -13.82 12.14
CA MET A 204 1.40 -14.76 11.08
C MET A 204 2.45 -14.61 9.98
N ILE A 205 3.17 -15.68 9.66
CA ILE A 205 4.16 -15.66 8.60
C ILE A 205 3.50 -16.14 7.31
N THR A 206 3.63 -15.37 6.26
CA THR A 206 3.08 -15.67 4.94
C THR A 206 3.97 -16.63 4.14
N MET A 207 3.54 -17.01 2.95
CA MET A 207 4.28 -17.90 2.06
C MET A 207 5.59 -17.24 1.56
N SER A 208 5.65 -15.93 1.50
CA SER A 208 6.83 -15.14 1.13
C SER A 208 7.72 -14.74 2.33
N ASP A 209 7.54 -15.38 3.48
CA ASP A 209 8.20 -15.08 4.75
C ASP A 209 7.90 -13.68 5.33
N GLU A 210 7.01 -12.91 4.71
CA GLU A 210 6.53 -11.65 5.27
C GLU A 210 5.72 -11.89 6.54
N ARG A 211 5.87 -10.98 7.47
CA ARG A 211 5.07 -10.98 8.68
C ARG A 211 3.81 -10.13 8.52
N THR A 212 2.64 -10.76 8.67
CA THR A 212 1.41 -10.09 9.06
C THR A 212 1.03 -10.50 10.48
N ASN A 213 -0.11 -10.05 11.00
CA ASN A 213 -0.46 -10.32 12.39
C ASN A 213 -1.95 -10.66 12.56
N GLU A 214 -2.24 -11.46 13.59
CA GLU A 214 -3.52 -11.47 14.25
C GLU A 214 -3.46 -10.53 15.46
N VAL A 215 -4.51 -9.76 15.68
CA VAL A 215 -4.58 -8.85 16.83
C VAL A 215 -5.87 -9.10 17.61
N TYR A 216 -5.72 -9.38 18.88
CA TYR A 216 -6.82 -9.63 19.81
C TYR A 216 -7.01 -8.40 20.68
N TYR A 217 -8.28 -8.08 20.95
CA TYR A 217 -8.70 -6.96 21.78
C TYR A 217 -9.61 -7.54 22.87
N ASP A 218 -9.20 -7.41 24.13
CA ASP A 218 -9.89 -7.88 25.30
C ASP A 218 -10.13 -6.71 26.26
N ASP A 219 -11.36 -6.23 26.33
CA ASP A 219 -11.79 -5.08 27.12
C ASP A 219 -10.94 -3.80 26.91
N VAL A 220 -10.51 -3.56 25.68
CA VAL A 220 -9.70 -2.39 25.32
C VAL A 220 -10.51 -1.10 25.43
N LYS A 221 -10.07 -0.17 26.27
CA LYS A 221 -10.72 1.13 26.48
C LYS A 221 -10.17 2.18 25.52
N VAL A 222 -11.03 2.69 24.65
CA VAL A 222 -10.68 3.71 23.65
C VAL A 222 -11.45 4.99 23.93
N PRO A 223 -10.80 6.12 24.27
CA PRO A 223 -11.47 7.39 24.55
C PRO A 223 -12.38 7.83 23.41
N LYS A 224 -13.50 8.49 23.71
CA LYS A 224 -14.41 9.03 22.68
C LYS A 224 -13.73 9.99 21.70
N SER A 225 -12.73 10.71 22.13
CA SER A 225 -11.92 11.59 21.29
C SER A 225 -11.14 10.86 20.19
N ARG A 226 -11.05 9.54 20.23
CA ARG A 226 -10.39 8.67 19.23
C ARG A 226 -11.37 8.10 18.19
N LEU A 227 -12.65 8.40 18.28
CA LEU A 227 -13.63 8.12 17.22
C LEU A 227 -13.36 9.07 16.03
N VAL A 228 -13.15 8.51 14.86
CA VAL A 228 -12.90 9.28 13.64
C VAL A 228 -14.22 9.67 12.98
N GLY A 229 -14.47 10.96 12.87
CA GLY A 229 -15.70 11.48 12.27
C GLY A 229 -16.96 11.09 13.05
N GLU A 230 -18.00 10.69 12.34
CA GLU A 230 -19.31 10.36 12.90
C GLU A 230 -19.44 8.88 13.23
N LYS A 231 -20.06 8.58 14.40
CA LYS A 231 -20.44 7.22 14.80
C LYS A 231 -21.31 6.57 13.71
N ASN A 232 -21.08 5.31 13.41
CA ASN A 232 -21.78 4.51 12.40
C ASN A 232 -21.54 4.91 10.93
N LYS A 233 -20.55 5.75 10.66
CA LYS A 233 -20.16 6.15 9.29
C LYS A 233 -18.85 5.55 8.82
N GLY A 234 -18.20 4.73 9.64
CA GLY A 234 -16.86 4.20 9.39
C GLY A 234 -16.74 3.43 8.08
N PHE A 235 -17.77 2.66 7.67
CA PHE A 235 -17.73 1.94 6.40
C PHE A 235 -17.51 2.86 5.18
N TYR A 236 -18.16 4.02 5.19
CA TYR A 236 -17.98 5.00 4.09
C TYR A 236 -16.58 5.60 4.10
N TYR A 237 -16.02 5.84 5.29
CA TYR A 237 -14.67 6.38 5.44
C TYR A 237 -13.61 5.35 5.03
N ILE A 238 -13.87 4.05 5.28
CA ILE A 238 -13.03 2.95 4.79
C ILE A 238 -12.99 2.95 3.25
N MET A 239 -14.12 3.08 2.59
CA MET A 239 -14.16 3.09 1.12
C MET A 239 -13.42 4.31 0.54
N GLU A 240 -13.60 5.49 1.13
CA GLU A 240 -12.84 6.69 0.75
C GLU A 240 -11.32 6.51 0.95
N ALA A 241 -10.91 5.85 2.04
CA ALA A 241 -9.51 5.60 2.35
C ALA A 241 -8.87 4.61 1.38
N ILE A 242 -9.56 3.51 1.05
CA ILE A 242 -9.09 2.50 0.10
C ILE A 242 -8.95 3.08 -1.32
N ASP A 243 -9.85 3.95 -1.76
CA ASP A 243 -9.75 4.60 -3.06
C ASP A 243 -8.49 5.51 -3.12
N SER A 244 -8.16 6.22 -2.02
CA SER A 244 -6.92 7.01 -1.92
C SER A 244 -5.67 6.11 -1.94
N GLU A 245 -5.67 5.02 -1.17
CA GLU A 245 -4.56 4.06 -1.10
C GLU A 245 -4.18 3.51 -2.47
N ARG A 246 -5.16 3.13 -3.29
CA ARG A 246 -4.92 2.51 -4.59
C ARG A 246 -4.09 3.35 -5.55
N ASN A 247 -4.27 4.67 -5.53
CA ASN A 247 -3.49 5.59 -6.36
C ASN A 247 -2.03 5.76 -5.89
N HIS A 248 -1.72 5.40 -4.64
CA HIS A 248 -0.41 5.58 -4.04
C HIS A 248 0.38 4.27 -3.89
N VAL A 249 -0.29 3.15 -3.67
CA VAL A 249 0.37 1.86 -3.42
C VAL A 249 0.51 1.01 -4.68
N PHE A 250 -0.54 0.96 -5.51
CA PHE A 250 -0.50 0.17 -6.76
C PHE A 250 0.10 1.01 -7.89
N VAL A 251 1.43 1.13 -7.89
CA VAL A 251 2.18 1.91 -8.88
C VAL A 251 3.03 1.00 -9.77
N PRO A 252 2.99 1.18 -11.11
CA PRO A 252 3.76 0.35 -12.03
C PRO A 252 5.27 0.49 -11.82
N ALA A 253 5.72 1.65 -11.34
CA ALA A 253 7.13 1.95 -11.13
C ALA A 253 7.84 0.90 -10.25
N ARG A 254 7.13 0.25 -9.33
CA ARG A 254 7.67 -0.81 -8.45
C ARG A 254 8.05 -2.10 -9.19
N LEU A 255 7.53 -2.32 -10.40
CA LEU A 255 7.79 -3.51 -11.18
C LEU A 255 8.90 -3.32 -12.22
N TRP A 256 9.28 -2.08 -12.54
CA TRP A 256 10.39 -1.80 -13.48
C TRP A 256 11.72 -2.43 -13.09
N PRO A 257 12.13 -2.44 -11.79
CA PRO A 257 13.35 -3.11 -11.39
C PRO A 257 13.42 -4.59 -11.78
N ILE A 258 12.28 -5.29 -11.82
CA ILE A 258 12.21 -6.70 -12.28
C ILE A 258 12.64 -6.79 -13.75
N VAL A 259 12.13 -5.92 -14.61
CA VAL A 259 12.50 -5.89 -16.05
C VAL A 259 13.98 -5.58 -16.22
N ASP A 260 14.50 -4.55 -15.54
CA ASP A 260 15.89 -4.12 -15.64
C ASP A 260 16.88 -5.20 -15.18
N GLU A 261 16.57 -5.87 -14.06
CA GLU A 261 17.37 -6.98 -13.57
C GLU A 261 17.31 -8.20 -14.48
N MET A 262 16.13 -8.52 -15.02
CA MET A 262 15.99 -9.60 -15.99
C MET A 262 16.75 -9.31 -17.28
N ILE A 263 16.72 -8.10 -17.81
CA ILE A 263 17.53 -7.70 -18.98
C ILE A 263 19.02 -7.88 -18.70
N THR A 264 19.47 -7.45 -17.53
CA THR A 264 20.87 -7.60 -17.12
C THR A 264 21.25 -9.09 -17.01
N TYR A 265 20.45 -9.86 -16.31
CA TYR A 265 20.66 -11.30 -16.10
C TYR A 265 20.78 -12.07 -17.42
N VAL A 266 19.86 -11.87 -18.36
CA VAL A 266 19.86 -12.64 -19.62
C VAL A 266 21.03 -12.24 -20.55
N LYS A 267 21.54 -11.00 -20.46
CA LYS A 267 22.75 -10.58 -21.19
C LYS A 267 24.02 -11.20 -20.64
N GLU A 268 24.10 -11.43 -19.33
CA GLU A 268 25.28 -11.93 -18.65
C GLU A 268 25.28 -13.47 -18.50
N THR A 269 24.12 -14.11 -18.68
CA THR A 269 23.95 -15.57 -18.46
C THR A 269 23.88 -16.33 -19.76
N SER A 270 24.54 -17.49 -19.78
CA SER A 270 24.49 -18.42 -20.90
C SER A 270 23.98 -19.79 -20.46
N PHE A 271 23.14 -20.40 -21.29
CA PHE A 271 22.67 -21.77 -21.10
C PHE A 271 23.14 -22.65 -22.30
N GLN A 272 23.79 -23.75 -22.00
CA GLN A 272 24.35 -24.69 -23.00
C GLN A 272 25.27 -23.98 -24.04
N GLY A 273 26.04 -22.98 -23.57
CA GLY A 273 26.98 -22.24 -24.41
C GLY A 273 26.34 -21.13 -25.30
N LYS A 274 25.04 -20.85 -25.13
CA LYS A 274 24.36 -19.77 -25.84
C LYS A 274 23.90 -18.71 -24.82
N PRO A 275 24.09 -17.40 -25.10
CA PRO A 275 23.53 -16.36 -24.26
C PRO A 275 22.01 -16.48 -24.16
N LEU A 276 21.42 -16.33 -22.97
CA LEU A 276 19.96 -16.32 -22.80
C LEU A 276 19.31 -15.17 -23.58
N ALA A 277 20.01 -14.05 -23.71
CA ALA A 277 19.55 -12.92 -24.52
C ALA A 277 19.39 -13.23 -26.02
N ALA A 278 19.94 -14.34 -26.52
CA ALA A 278 19.78 -14.78 -27.92
C ALA A 278 18.57 -15.73 -28.12
N ASP A 279 17.89 -16.12 -27.05
CA ASP A 279 16.71 -16.96 -27.12
C ASP A 279 15.47 -16.12 -27.46
N PRO A 280 14.76 -16.40 -28.58
CA PRO A 280 13.60 -15.63 -28.99
C PRO A 280 12.45 -15.67 -27.96
N ASP A 281 12.27 -16.78 -27.25
CA ASP A 281 11.20 -16.89 -26.24
C ASP A 281 11.50 -16.01 -25.01
N VAL A 282 12.78 -15.95 -24.61
CA VAL A 282 13.23 -15.04 -23.54
C VAL A 282 13.05 -13.59 -23.94
N GLN A 283 13.43 -13.23 -25.18
CA GLN A 283 13.24 -11.89 -25.71
C GLN A 283 11.76 -11.49 -25.75
N ALA A 284 10.88 -12.40 -26.20
CA ALA A 284 9.45 -12.16 -26.27
C ALA A 284 8.84 -11.93 -24.88
N LYS A 285 9.22 -12.74 -23.86
CA LYS A 285 8.77 -12.57 -22.49
C LYS A 285 9.15 -11.22 -21.89
N ILE A 286 10.42 -10.82 -22.01
CA ILE A 286 10.90 -9.53 -21.49
C ILE A 286 10.24 -8.36 -22.22
N ALA A 287 10.08 -8.45 -23.54
CA ALA A 287 9.38 -7.43 -24.31
C ALA A 287 7.91 -7.30 -23.88
N GLN A 288 7.22 -8.43 -23.63
CA GLN A 288 5.84 -8.42 -23.16
C GLN A 288 5.71 -7.78 -21.78
N MET A 289 6.63 -8.08 -20.83
CA MET A 289 6.66 -7.44 -19.51
C MET A 289 6.75 -5.91 -19.67
N ALA A 290 7.69 -5.41 -20.49
CA ALA A 290 7.88 -3.98 -20.70
C ALA A 290 6.65 -3.32 -21.35
N ILE A 291 6.04 -3.94 -22.36
CA ILE A 291 4.82 -3.44 -23.01
C ILE A 291 3.66 -3.34 -22.01
N GLU A 292 3.43 -4.38 -21.21
CA GLU A 292 2.33 -4.38 -20.23
C GLU A 292 2.58 -3.37 -19.10
N LEU A 293 3.83 -3.13 -18.72
CA LEU A 293 4.18 -2.07 -17.76
C LEU A 293 3.88 -0.67 -18.28
N GLU A 294 4.21 -0.39 -19.55
CA GLU A 294 3.87 0.88 -20.19
C GLU A 294 2.34 1.08 -20.22
N VAL A 295 1.57 0.04 -20.53
CA VAL A 295 0.12 0.10 -20.50
C VAL A 295 -0.38 0.37 -19.06
N ALA A 296 0.18 -0.31 -18.06
CA ALA A 296 -0.16 -0.09 -16.66
C ALA A 296 0.18 1.34 -16.22
N GLN A 297 1.32 1.90 -16.67
CA GLN A 297 1.70 3.29 -16.41
C GLN A 297 0.69 4.28 -16.98
N MET A 298 0.25 4.08 -18.21
CA MET A 298 -0.77 4.93 -18.83
C MET A 298 -2.10 4.90 -18.07
N LEU A 299 -2.49 3.75 -17.53
CA LEU A 299 -3.70 3.62 -16.70
C LEU A 299 -3.55 4.36 -15.36
N ALA A 300 -2.41 4.22 -14.70
CA ALA A 300 -2.09 4.94 -13.47
C ALA A 300 -2.04 6.46 -13.70
N ASP A 301 -1.39 6.91 -14.76
CA ASP A 301 -1.31 8.32 -15.13
C ASP A 301 -2.69 8.92 -15.44
N ASN A 302 -3.58 8.14 -16.06
CA ASN A 302 -4.95 8.56 -16.27
C ASN A 302 -5.71 8.75 -14.93
N ALA A 303 -5.59 7.82 -13.99
CA ALA A 303 -6.22 7.94 -12.67
C ALA A 303 -5.67 9.17 -11.90
N ARG A 304 -4.36 9.36 -11.90
CA ARG A 304 -3.68 10.53 -11.31
C ARG A 304 -4.13 11.84 -11.97
N TRP A 305 -4.24 11.86 -13.29
CA TRP A 305 -4.72 13.04 -14.02
C TRP A 305 -6.14 13.41 -13.65
N LEU A 306 -7.04 12.44 -13.47
CA LEU A 306 -8.41 12.68 -12.99
C LEU A 306 -8.39 13.28 -11.59
N GLU A 307 -7.58 12.74 -10.68
CA GLU A 307 -7.40 13.25 -9.31
C GLU A 307 -6.91 14.70 -9.30
N LEU A 308 -5.85 15.00 -10.06
CA LEU A 308 -5.27 16.34 -10.16
C LEU A 308 -6.22 17.40 -10.74
N ASN A 309 -7.19 16.99 -11.54
CA ASN A 309 -8.19 17.88 -12.13
C ASN A 309 -9.53 17.84 -11.36
N GLU A 310 -9.56 17.22 -10.16
CA GLU A 310 -10.77 17.09 -9.33
C GLU A 310 -11.96 16.46 -10.09
N LEU A 311 -11.67 15.57 -11.05
CA LEU A 311 -12.68 14.88 -11.85
C LEU A 311 -13.14 13.60 -11.14
N PRO A 312 -14.41 13.20 -11.34
CA PRO A 312 -14.92 11.98 -10.72
C PRO A 312 -14.15 10.74 -11.19
N MET A 313 -13.69 9.96 -10.24
CA MET A 313 -13.16 8.62 -10.45
C MET A 313 -14.21 7.59 -10.05
N THR A 314 -14.54 6.66 -10.93
CA THR A 314 -15.55 5.63 -10.68
C THR A 314 -14.99 4.22 -10.69
N MET A 315 -14.05 3.96 -11.60
CA MET A 315 -13.46 2.63 -11.81
C MET A 315 -11.95 2.68 -12.05
N GLU A 316 -11.38 3.85 -12.26
CA GLU A 316 -9.97 4.01 -12.69
C GLU A 316 -8.98 3.45 -11.66
N PRO A 317 -9.13 3.69 -10.34
CA PRO A 317 -8.25 3.06 -9.35
C PRO A 317 -8.35 1.53 -9.33
N GLU A 318 -9.56 1.00 -9.58
CA GLU A 318 -9.78 -0.45 -9.66
C GLU A 318 -9.14 -1.06 -10.89
N ILE A 319 -9.24 -0.39 -12.05
CA ILE A 319 -8.59 -0.84 -13.29
C ILE A 319 -7.08 -0.91 -13.08
N THR A 320 -6.49 0.15 -12.51
CA THR A 320 -5.07 0.22 -12.22
C THR A 320 -4.65 -0.90 -11.27
N LYS A 321 -5.36 -1.06 -10.15
CA LYS A 321 -5.09 -2.09 -9.15
C LYS A 321 -5.16 -3.52 -9.73
N VAL A 322 -6.22 -3.86 -10.44
CA VAL A 322 -6.38 -5.19 -11.06
C VAL A 322 -5.28 -5.42 -12.08
N MET A 323 -5.01 -4.44 -12.95
CA MET A 323 -3.98 -4.56 -13.98
C MET A 323 -2.59 -4.80 -13.35
N ILE A 324 -2.18 -3.99 -12.38
CA ILE A 324 -0.83 -4.08 -11.78
C ILE A 324 -0.66 -5.37 -10.98
N SER A 325 -1.64 -5.73 -10.13
CA SER A 325 -1.52 -6.92 -9.30
C SER A 325 -1.48 -8.22 -10.09
N GLU A 326 -2.24 -8.32 -11.18
CA GLU A 326 -2.20 -9.49 -12.05
C GLU A 326 -1.00 -9.47 -13.03
N LEU A 327 -0.53 -8.29 -13.41
CA LEU A 327 0.70 -8.15 -14.17
C LEU A 327 1.90 -8.63 -13.36
N GLU A 328 1.99 -8.26 -12.09
CA GLU A 328 3.05 -8.74 -11.20
C GLU A 328 3.14 -10.26 -11.20
N GLN A 329 2.02 -10.98 -11.05
CA GLN A 329 2.01 -12.44 -11.11
C GLN A 329 2.54 -12.97 -12.45
N ARG A 330 2.12 -12.41 -13.57
CA ARG A 330 2.59 -12.85 -14.89
C ARG A 330 4.08 -12.58 -15.09
N MET A 331 4.55 -11.40 -14.67
CA MET A 331 5.96 -11.02 -14.80
C MET A 331 6.89 -11.93 -14.00
N VAL A 332 6.53 -12.20 -12.75
CA VAL A 332 7.38 -13.06 -11.91
C VAL A 332 7.32 -14.53 -12.31
N ASP A 333 6.18 -15.02 -12.83
CA ASP A 333 6.08 -16.35 -13.42
C ASP A 333 6.99 -16.50 -14.65
N ASP A 334 6.96 -15.53 -15.56
CA ASP A 334 7.85 -15.50 -16.71
C ASP A 334 9.33 -15.36 -16.30
N ALA A 335 9.65 -14.57 -15.29
CA ALA A 335 10.99 -14.45 -14.74
C ALA A 335 11.46 -15.80 -14.14
N MET A 336 10.61 -16.48 -13.34
CA MET A 336 10.89 -17.81 -12.82
C MET A 336 11.17 -18.82 -13.92
N GLN A 337 10.41 -18.80 -15.01
CA GLN A 337 10.64 -19.69 -16.17
C GLN A 337 11.99 -19.40 -16.84
N ILE A 338 12.39 -18.14 -16.97
CA ILE A 338 13.69 -17.73 -17.53
C ILE A 338 14.85 -18.19 -16.63
N LEU A 339 14.70 -18.04 -15.30
CA LEU A 339 15.69 -18.46 -14.32
C LEU A 339 15.79 -20.00 -14.19
N GLY A 340 14.73 -20.73 -14.57
CA GLY A 340 14.63 -22.18 -14.44
C GLY A 340 14.74 -22.63 -12.97
N LEU A 341 15.46 -23.72 -12.73
CA LEU A 341 15.62 -24.27 -11.37
C LEU A 341 16.31 -23.30 -10.38
N TYR A 342 17.14 -22.41 -10.88
CA TYR A 342 17.81 -21.42 -10.04
C TYR A 342 16.86 -20.38 -9.47
N GLY A 343 15.73 -20.10 -10.14
CA GLY A 343 14.69 -19.19 -9.65
C GLY A 343 14.01 -19.65 -8.36
N GLN A 344 14.12 -20.93 -7.98
CA GLN A 344 13.54 -21.49 -6.76
C GLN A 344 14.45 -21.38 -5.53
N LEU A 345 15.60 -20.74 -5.68
CA LEU A 345 16.59 -20.63 -4.61
C LEU A 345 16.35 -19.34 -3.83
N ASP A 346 16.27 -19.47 -2.50
CA ASP A 346 16.17 -18.33 -1.59
C ASP A 346 17.49 -17.53 -1.52
N GLU A 347 17.45 -16.37 -0.90
CA GLU A 347 18.59 -15.46 -0.76
C GLU A 347 19.82 -16.09 -0.05
N LYS A 348 19.61 -17.11 0.79
CA LYS A 348 20.68 -17.77 1.56
C LYS A 348 21.55 -18.69 0.71
N SER A 349 21.09 -19.06 -0.48
CA SER A 349 21.86 -19.92 -1.38
C SER A 349 22.89 -19.09 -2.15
N LYS A 350 24.15 -19.51 -2.15
CA LYS A 350 25.22 -18.89 -2.95
C LYS A 350 25.00 -18.98 -4.48
N TRP A 351 24.03 -19.75 -4.91
CA TRP A 351 23.69 -19.96 -6.32
C TRP A 351 22.45 -19.16 -6.76
N THR A 352 21.85 -18.44 -5.81
CA THR A 352 20.65 -17.64 -6.06
C THR A 352 20.93 -16.50 -7.02
N PRO A 353 20.24 -16.43 -8.17
CA PRO A 353 20.29 -15.27 -9.05
C PRO A 353 19.52 -14.11 -8.44
N LEU A 354 19.90 -12.89 -8.81
CA LEU A 354 19.17 -11.66 -8.45
C LEU A 354 18.82 -11.55 -6.94
N ARG A 355 19.69 -12.14 -6.08
CA ARG A 355 19.56 -12.12 -4.61
C ARG A 355 18.26 -12.71 -4.06
N GLY A 356 17.64 -13.64 -4.80
CA GLY A 356 16.39 -14.27 -4.37
C GLY A 356 15.13 -13.41 -4.57
N ARG A 357 15.27 -12.18 -5.09
CA ARG A 357 14.12 -11.27 -5.24
C ARG A 357 13.01 -11.82 -6.12
N ILE A 358 13.33 -12.53 -7.19
CA ILE A 358 12.30 -13.10 -8.09
C ILE A 358 11.54 -14.23 -7.39
N GLU A 359 12.21 -15.08 -6.60
CA GLU A 359 11.55 -16.11 -5.80
C GLU A 359 10.61 -15.47 -4.77
N TRP A 360 11.09 -14.48 -4.03
CA TRP A 360 10.29 -13.76 -3.06
C TRP A 360 9.06 -13.10 -3.72
N PHE A 361 9.26 -12.35 -4.82
CA PHE A 361 8.16 -11.70 -5.55
C PHE A 361 7.17 -12.72 -6.12
N TYR A 362 7.63 -13.89 -6.55
CA TYR A 362 6.74 -14.96 -7.00
C TYR A 362 5.80 -15.40 -5.87
N LEU A 363 6.33 -15.65 -4.68
CA LEU A 363 5.55 -16.03 -3.51
C LEU A 363 4.65 -14.88 -2.99
N HIS A 364 5.14 -13.64 -3.04
CA HIS A 364 4.41 -12.44 -2.65
C HIS A 364 3.26 -12.09 -3.61
N SER A 365 3.41 -12.32 -4.90
CA SER A 365 2.52 -11.82 -5.97
C SER A 365 1.03 -12.19 -5.83
N PHE A 366 0.72 -13.18 -5.00
CA PHE A 366 -0.66 -13.54 -4.68
C PHE A 366 -1.33 -12.51 -3.76
N MET A 367 -0.57 -11.89 -2.85
CA MET A 367 -1.12 -10.94 -1.88
C MET A 367 -1.74 -9.70 -2.55
N PRO A 368 -1.10 -9.00 -3.52
CA PRO A 368 -1.68 -7.84 -4.18
C PRO A 368 -2.99 -8.12 -4.93
N THR A 369 -3.25 -9.35 -5.35
CA THR A 369 -4.53 -9.72 -5.98
C THR A 369 -5.66 -9.93 -4.97
N ILE A 370 -5.33 -10.02 -3.67
CA ILE A 370 -6.28 -10.25 -2.56
C ILE A 370 -6.44 -8.98 -1.72
N GLY A 371 -5.34 -8.35 -1.32
CA GLY A 371 -5.32 -7.14 -0.49
C GLY A 371 -5.96 -5.92 -1.17
N ALA A 372 -6.38 -4.93 -0.38
CA ALA A 372 -7.08 -3.72 -0.82
C ALA A 372 -8.33 -3.99 -1.71
N GLY A 373 -9.00 -5.12 -1.50
CA GLY A 373 -10.07 -5.67 -2.33
C GLY A 373 -9.54 -6.65 -3.38
N THR A 374 -10.18 -7.84 -3.47
CA THR A 374 -9.73 -8.86 -4.43
C THR A 374 -9.91 -8.43 -5.88
N SER A 375 -9.19 -9.06 -6.81
CA SER A 375 -9.38 -8.84 -8.25
C SER A 375 -10.83 -9.01 -8.69
N GLU A 376 -11.58 -9.95 -8.07
CA GLU A 376 -13.01 -10.16 -8.31
C GLU A 376 -13.86 -8.99 -7.83
N ILE A 377 -13.56 -8.44 -6.63
CA ILE A 377 -14.24 -7.24 -6.11
C ILE A 377 -13.93 -6.05 -7.02
N GLY A 378 -12.68 -5.86 -7.44
CA GLY A 378 -12.29 -4.83 -8.40
C GLY A 378 -13.10 -4.93 -9.72
N ARG A 379 -13.19 -6.13 -10.30
CA ARG A 379 -14.01 -6.38 -11.50
C ARG A 379 -15.49 -6.09 -11.28
N ASN A 380 -16.03 -6.41 -10.10
CA ASN A 380 -17.41 -6.07 -9.76
C ASN A 380 -17.62 -4.54 -9.69
N VAL A 381 -16.68 -3.80 -9.14
CA VAL A 381 -16.74 -2.33 -9.10
C VAL A 381 -16.68 -1.75 -10.52
N ILE A 382 -15.76 -2.22 -11.36
CA ILE A 382 -15.65 -1.82 -12.77
C ILE A 382 -16.96 -2.10 -13.50
N ALA A 383 -17.50 -3.31 -13.35
CA ALA A 383 -18.76 -3.71 -14.01
C ALA A 383 -19.96 -2.86 -13.58
N GLN A 384 -20.11 -2.65 -12.26
CA GLN A 384 -21.31 -2.02 -11.70
C GLN A 384 -21.25 -0.49 -11.74
N ARG A 385 -20.12 0.09 -11.32
CA ARG A 385 -19.97 1.55 -11.23
C ARG A 385 -19.47 2.15 -12.55
N GLY A 386 -18.53 1.49 -13.23
CA GLY A 386 -17.93 1.97 -14.46
C GLY A 386 -18.82 1.71 -15.67
N LEU A 387 -19.31 0.48 -15.84
CA LEU A 387 -20.09 0.07 -17.02
C LEU A 387 -21.61 0.09 -16.79
N GLY A 388 -22.07 0.38 -15.57
CA GLY A 388 -23.51 0.43 -15.25
C GLY A 388 -24.22 -0.92 -15.30
N LEU A 389 -23.50 -2.04 -15.20
CA LEU A 389 -24.11 -3.37 -15.21
C LEU A 389 -24.89 -3.64 -13.91
N PRO A 390 -25.94 -4.47 -13.95
CA PRO A 390 -26.75 -4.75 -12.77
C PRO A 390 -25.93 -5.46 -11.68
N ARG A 391 -26.30 -5.22 -10.45
CA ARG A 391 -25.80 -6.00 -9.31
C ARG A 391 -26.45 -7.39 -9.37
N GLY A 392 -25.62 -8.42 -9.22
CA GLY A 392 -26.07 -9.81 -9.12
C GLY A 392 -26.75 -10.11 -7.78
#